data_5a5fc9daba317e1dcaaa9af3dc106749
#
_entry.id   5a5fc9daba317e1dcaaa9af3dc106749
#
_cell.length_a   1.000
_cell.length_b   1.000
_cell.length_c   1.000
_cell.angle_alpha   90.00
_cell.angle_beta   90.00
_cell.angle_gamma   90.00
#
_symmetry.space_group_name_H-M   'P 1'
#
loop_
_entity.id
_entity.type
_entity.pdbx_description
1 polymer ?
#
loop_
_entity_poly.entity_id
_entity_poly.type
_entity_poly.pdbx_seq_one_letter_code
_entity_poly.pdbx_strand_id
1 'polypeptide(L)'
;MLTDEQNEVIECSKKLKQNELLKINAFAGTGKTTTLIEITKANIDKKYLYLAFNSSIVKEAKKKFGVNVDVYTLHSLAYKALEDKPKIRTNDYDMLSIQQILELSDANLSICSDIVKVLKRFCQSDANQIIEMRQYFDKAHSSVFEYAKVLWEKMDKREIEITHDFYLKHFSMNHKALELLSDA
;
A
#
# COMPACT_ATOMS: atom_id res chain seq x y z
N MET A 1 -27.70 -14.87 15.16
CA MET A 1 -27.90 -16.03 14.25
C MET A 1 -27.38 -15.58 12.88
N LEU A 2 -26.60 -16.38 12.20
CA LEU A 2 -26.12 -16.08 10.84
C LEU A 2 -27.26 -16.31 9.84
N THR A 3 -27.24 -15.57 8.71
CA THR A 3 -28.17 -15.83 7.60
C THR A 3 -27.71 -17.03 6.77
N ASP A 4 -28.60 -17.54 5.91
CA ASP A 4 -28.27 -18.67 5.03
C ASP A 4 -27.13 -18.30 4.06
N GLU A 5 -27.14 -17.08 3.53
CA GLU A 5 -26.07 -16.58 2.65
C GLU A 5 -24.73 -16.47 3.39
N GLN A 6 -24.74 -16.06 4.66
CA GLN A 6 -23.52 -16.02 5.48
C GLN A 6 -22.97 -17.43 5.73
N ASN A 7 -23.82 -18.39 5.99
CA ASN A 7 -23.44 -19.80 6.14
C ASN A 7 -22.87 -20.36 4.84
N GLU A 8 -23.46 -20.05 3.68
CA GLU A 8 -22.96 -20.46 2.38
C GLU A 8 -21.55 -19.89 2.11
N VAL A 9 -21.31 -18.62 2.41
CA VAL A 9 -19.99 -17.96 2.29
C VAL A 9 -18.95 -18.68 3.16
N ILE A 10 -19.30 -19.05 4.41
CA ILE A 10 -18.41 -19.78 5.30
C ILE A 10 -18.06 -21.16 4.72
N GLU A 11 -19.05 -21.88 4.20
CA GLU A 11 -18.81 -23.19 3.58
C GLU A 11 -17.97 -23.07 2.29
N CYS A 12 -18.18 -22.05 1.48
CA CYS A 12 -17.32 -21.74 0.34
C CYS A 12 -15.87 -21.48 0.76
N SER A 13 -15.67 -20.73 1.84
CA SER A 13 -14.33 -20.40 2.34
C SER A 13 -13.52 -21.62 2.78
N LYS A 14 -14.19 -22.67 3.30
CA LYS A 14 -13.54 -23.93 3.67
C LYS A 14 -12.96 -24.68 2.47
N LYS A 15 -13.58 -24.52 1.30
CA LYS A 15 -13.21 -25.20 0.06
C LYS A 15 -12.17 -24.46 -0.76
N LEU A 16 -11.82 -23.22 -0.36
CA LEU A 16 -10.86 -22.39 -1.08
C LEU A 16 -9.48 -23.03 -1.10
N LYS A 17 -8.91 -23.12 -2.30
CA LYS A 17 -7.57 -23.62 -2.55
C LYS A 17 -6.58 -22.47 -2.66
N GLN A 18 -5.31 -22.78 -2.65
CA GLN A 18 -4.26 -21.80 -2.90
C GLN A 18 -4.46 -21.10 -4.26
N ASN A 19 -4.28 -19.80 -4.30
CA ASN A 19 -4.49 -18.93 -5.47
C ASN A 19 -5.94 -18.80 -5.95
N GLU A 20 -6.93 -19.22 -5.18
CA GLU A 20 -8.34 -18.96 -5.46
C GLU A 20 -8.83 -17.70 -4.77
N LEU A 21 -9.75 -16.99 -5.40
CA LEU A 21 -10.34 -15.76 -4.90
C LEU A 21 -11.83 -15.95 -4.63
N LEU A 22 -12.26 -15.73 -3.38
CA LEU A 22 -13.68 -15.61 -3.02
C LEU A 22 -14.09 -14.15 -2.95
N LYS A 23 -14.90 -13.70 -3.90
CA LYS A 23 -15.45 -12.33 -3.91
C LYS A 23 -16.82 -12.30 -3.23
N ILE A 24 -16.93 -11.57 -2.11
CA ILE A 24 -18.17 -11.43 -1.34
C ILE A 24 -18.75 -10.03 -1.61
N ASN A 25 -19.88 -9.96 -2.32
CA ASN A 25 -20.62 -8.72 -2.54
C ASN A 25 -21.72 -8.59 -1.48
N ALA A 26 -21.66 -7.54 -0.67
CA ALA A 26 -22.62 -7.33 0.42
C ALA A 26 -22.84 -5.84 0.66
N PHE A 27 -24.08 -5.45 0.94
CA PHE A 27 -24.47 -4.07 1.23
C PHE A 27 -23.95 -3.59 2.61
N ALA A 28 -24.02 -2.28 2.86
CA ALA A 28 -23.71 -1.73 4.18
C ALA A 28 -24.66 -2.31 5.24
N GLY A 29 -24.15 -2.63 6.43
CA GLY A 29 -24.96 -3.17 7.53
C GLY A 29 -25.30 -4.67 7.46
N THR A 30 -24.96 -5.41 6.41
CA THR A 30 -25.30 -6.84 6.25
C THR A 30 -24.40 -7.79 7.02
N GLY A 31 -23.53 -7.29 7.90
CA GLY A 31 -22.69 -8.15 8.74
C GLY A 31 -21.42 -8.67 8.07
N LYS A 32 -20.87 -7.98 7.04
CA LYS A 32 -19.60 -8.39 6.36
C LYS A 32 -18.48 -8.79 7.33
N THR A 33 -18.20 -7.92 8.30
CA THR A 33 -17.15 -8.18 9.29
C THR A 33 -17.48 -9.40 10.16
N THR A 34 -18.75 -9.58 10.52
CA THR A 34 -19.21 -10.77 11.25
C THR A 34 -18.97 -12.04 10.44
N THR A 35 -19.31 -12.03 9.16
CA THR A 35 -19.04 -13.16 8.25
C THR A 35 -17.55 -13.51 8.19
N LEU A 36 -16.68 -12.48 8.04
CA LEU A 36 -15.22 -12.68 8.02
C LEU A 36 -14.71 -13.26 9.35
N ILE A 37 -15.24 -12.81 10.49
CA ILE A 37 -14.89 -13.37 11.81
C ILE A 37 -15.28 -14.83 11.89
N GLU A 38 -16.47 -15.19 11.45
CA GLU A 38 -16.93 -16.58 11.48
C GLU A 38 -16.16 -17.48 10.51
N ILE A 39 -15.70 -16.98 9.35
CA ILE A 39 -14.77 -17.70 8.47
C ILE A 39 -13.48 -18.06 9.22
N THR A 40 -12.89 -17.09 9.94
CA THR A 40 -11.63 -17.34 10.66
C THR A 40 -11.78 -18.28 11.86
N LYS A 41 -12.95 -18.27 12.51
CA LYS A 41 -13.29 -19.22 13.57
C LYS A 41 -13.54 -20.64 13.06
N ALA A 42 -14.19 -20.74 11.91
CA ALA A 42 -14.48 -22.04 11.29
C ALA A 42 -13.21 -22.78 10.81
N ASN A 43 -12.09 -22.06 10.69
CA ASN A 43 -10.81 -22.61 10.23
C ASN A 43 -9.69 -22.13 11.17
N ILE A 44 -9.79 -22.44 12.43
CA ILE A 44 -8.88 -21.96 13.49
C ILE A 44 -7.40 -22.36 13.28
N ASP A 45 -7.15 -23.45 12.57
CA ASP A 45 -5.81 -23.95 12.27
C ASP A 45 -5.11 -23.15 11.16
N LYS A 46 -5.85 -22.30 10.45
CA LYS A 46 -5.30 -21.41 9.43
C LYS A 46 -4.95 -20.06 10.01
N LYS A 47 -3.85 -19.47 9.54
CA LYS A 47 -3.52 -18.07 9.79
C LYS A 47 -4.16 -17.18 8.73
N TYR A 48 -4.55 -15.98 9.14
CA TYR A 48 -5.22 -15.01 8.29
C TYR A 48 -4.56 -13.65 8.42
N LEU A 49 -4.52 -12.93 7.32
CA LEU A 49 -4.18 -11.52 7.27
C LEU A 49 -5.44 -10.71 6.95
N TYR A 50 -5.86 -9.86 7.88
CA TYR A 50 -6.95 -8.90 7.65
C TYR A 50 -6.37 -7.52 7.37
N LEU A 51 -6.62 -7.02 6.16
CA LEU A 51 -6.21 -5.68 5.76
C LEU A 51 -7.38 -4.69 5.86
N ALA A 52 -7.22 -3.68 6.70
CA ALA A 52 -8.20 -2.62 6.89
C ALA A 52 -7.75 -1.32 6.22
N PHE A 53 -8.73 -0.49 5.85
CA PHE A 53 -8.48 0.79 5.19
C PHE A 53 -7.77 1.80 6.11
N ASN A 54 -8.11 1.84 7.41
CA ASN A 54 -7.55 2.80 8.35
C ASN A 54 -7.29 2.21 9.74
N SER A 55 -6.58 2.96 10.57
CA SER A 55 -6.19 2.54 11.92
C SER A 55 -7.36 2.38 12.90
N SER A 56 -8.46 3.09 12.69
CA SER A 56 -9.67 2.96 13.53
C SER A 56 -10.29 1.58 13.33
N ILE A 57 -10.44 1.15 12.06
CA ILE A 57 -10.95 -0.19 11.73
C ILE A 57 -10.00 -1.27 12.25
N VAL A 58 -8.66 -1.07 12.16
CA VAL A 58 -7.68 -2.00 12.74
C VAL A 58 -7.90 -2.17 14.25
N LYS A 59 -8.07 -1.07 14.98
CA LYS A 59 -8.29 -1.11 16.44
C LYS A 59 -9.57 -1.88 16.81
N GLU A 60 -10.62 -1.69 16.03
CA GLU A 60 -11.89 -2.40 16.21
C GLU A 60 -11.76 -3.89 15.83
N ALA A 61 -11.14 -4.18 14.71
CA ALA A 61 -10.93 -5.54 14.22
C ALA A 61 -10.10 -6.37 15.20
N LYS A 62 -9.01 -5.83 15.75
CA LYS A 62 -8.17 -6.52 16.75
C LYS A 62 -8.94 -6.95 18.01
N LYS A 63 -10.07 -6.29 18.34
CA LYS A 63 -10.91 -6.68 19.47
C LYS A 63 -11.87 -7.82 19.13
N LYS A 64 -12.15 -8.04 17.84
CA LYS A 64 -13.19 -8.94 17.36
C LYS A 64 -12.63 -10.24 16.76
N PHE A 65 -11.47 -10.16 16.08
CA PHE A 65 -10.83 -11.32 15.49
C PHE A 65 -10.05 -12.13 16.52
N GLY A 66 -9.91 -13.42 16.25
CA GLY A 66 -9.13 -14.35 17.08
C GLY A 66 -7.61 -14.20 16.90
N VAL A 67 -6.86 -14.98 17.67
CA VAL A 67 -5.38 -15.00 17.69
C VAL A 67 -4.74 -15.48 16.38
N ASN A 68 -5.52 -16.18 15.55
CA ASN A 68 -5.10 -16.68 14.25
C ASN A 68 -5.23 -15.62 13.13
N VAL A 69 -5.55 -14.36 13.47
CA VAL A 69 -5.73 -13.27 12.49
C VAL A 69 -4.79 -12.12 12.79
N ASP A 70 -3.87 -11.87 11.88
CA ASP A 70 -3.06 -10.67 11.88
C ASP A 70 -3.81 -9.50 11.23
N VAL A 71 -3.91 -8.37 11.94
CA VAL A 71 -4.72 -7.22 11.52
C VAL A 71 -3.84 -5.99 11.31
N TYR A 72 -3.80 -5.49 10.08
CA TYR A 72 -3.01 -4.33 9.67
C TYR A 72 -3.78 -3.40 8.74
N THR A 73 -3.33 -2.14 8.63
CA THR A 73 -3.55 -1.36 7.41
C THR A 73 -2.47 -1.72 6.39
N LEU A 74 -2.73 -1.51 5.10
CA LEU A 74 -1.71 -1.72 4.07
C LEU A 74 -0.44 -0.89 4.36
N HIS A 75 -0.60 0.37 4.80
CA HIS A 75 0.51 1.23 5.21
C HIS A 75 1.31 0.64 6.38
N SER A 76 0.64 0.15 7.43
CA SER A 76 1.35 -0.41 8.58
C SER A 76 2.05 -1.72 8.26
N LEU A 77 1.50 -2.51 7.35
CA LEU A 77 2.14 -3.72 6.85
C LEU A 77 3.37 -3.39 6.00
N ALA A 78 3.23 -2.47 5.04
CA ALA A 78 4.35 -2.02 4.21
C ALA A 78 5.48 -1.40 5.04
N TYR A 79 5.13 -0.60 6.05
CA TYR A 79 6.13 -0.03 6.97
C TYR A 79 6.83 -1.10 7.82
N LYS A 80 6.08 -2.11 8.29
CA LYS A 80 6.64 -3.24 9.05
C LYS A 80 7.65 -4.03 8.23
N ALA A 81 7.46 -4.12 6.91
CA ALA A 81 8.36 -4.81 6.00
C ALA A 81 9.66 -4.05 5.71
N LEU A 82 9.79 -2.77 6.12
CA LEU A 82 11.05 -2.04 6.04
C LEU A 82 12.01 -2.53 7.13
N GLU A 83 13.22 -2.91 6.73
CA GLU A 83 14.24 -3.44 7.66
C GLU A 83 14.78 -2.37 8.61
N ASP A 84 14.91 -1.14 8.12
CA ASP A 84 15.65 -0.04 8.74
C ASP A 84 14.80 1.00 9.48
N LYS A 85 13.47 0.90 9.44
CA LYS A 85 12.51 1.87 10.04
C LYS A 85 12.90 3.34 9.82
N PRO A 86 13.00 3.77 8.58
CA PRO A 86 13.51 5.09 8.23
C PRO A 86 12.59 6.20 8.72
N LYS A 87 13.13 7.42 8.79
CA LYS A 87 12.34 8.61 9.10
C LYS A 87 11.34 8.89 7.99
N ILE A 88 10.06 9.02 8.38
CA ILE A 88 8.95 9.27 7.45
C ILE A 88 8.59 10.75 7.47
N ARG A 89 8.56 11.35 6.28
CA ARG A 89 8.05 12.70 6.07
C ARG A 89 6.52 12.67 6.17
N THR A 90 5.96 13.55 6.98
CA THR A 90 4.50 13.62 7.23
C THR A 90 3.74 14.10 6.00
N ASN A 91 4.32 15.03 5.23
CA ASN A 91 3.74 15.61 4.01
C ASN A 91 4.56 15.21 2.79
N ASP A 92 3.94 15.23 1.62
CA ASP A 92 4.66 15.11 0.35
C ASP A 92 5.73 16.21 0.21
N TYR A 93 6.72 15.96 -0.65
CA TYR A 93 7.70 16.97 -1.00
C TYR A 93 7.02 18.12 -1.77
N ASP A 94 7.22 19.35 -1.29
CA ASP A 94 6.84 20.57 -1.99
C ASP A 94 7.93 21.01 -2.98
N MET A 95 7.62 21.98 -3.83
CA MET A 95 8.52 22.47 -4.87
C MET A 95 9.84 23.01 -4.30
N LEU A 96 9.80 23.71 -3.15
CA LEU A 96 10.99 24.28 -2.53
C LEU A 96 11.90 23.19 -1.96
N SER A 97 11.34 22.20 -1.32
CA SER A 97 12.10 21.03 -0.83
C SER A 97 12.79 20.30 -1.98
N ILE A 98 12.09 20.10 -3.09
CA ILE A 98 12.66 19.43 -4.28
C ILE A 98 13.77 20.26 -4.89
N GLN A 99 13.56 21.58 -5.02
CA GLN A 99 14.58 22.50 -5.52
C GLN A 99 15.87 22.41 -4.69
N GLN A 100 15.75 22.42 -3.37
CA GLN A 100 16.89 22.30 -2.47
C GLN A 100 17.59 20.94 -2.55
N ILE A 101 16.82 19.86 -2.55
CA ILE A 101 17.37 18.48 -2.60
C ILE A 101 18.11 18.20 -3.91
N LEU A 102 17.61 18.76 -5.01
CA LEU A 102 18.17 18.58 -6.36
C LEU A 102 19.10 19.71 -6.79
N GLU A 103 19.33 20.71 -5.93
CA GLU A 103 20.19 21.88 -6.17
C GLU A 103 19.82 22.63 -7.47
N LEU A 104 18.51 22.79 -7.72
CA LEU A 104 18.01 23.42 -8.92
C LEU A 104 17.94 24.95 -8.76
N SER A 105 18.20 25.68 -9.85
CA SER A 105 18.06 27.15 -9.88
C SER A 105 16.59 27.58 -9.82
N ASP A 106 16.34 28.82 -9.42
CA ASP A 106 14.98 29.42 -9.33
C ASP A 106 14.20 29.36 -10.66
N ALA A 107 14.90 29.43 -11.79
CA ALA A 107 14.31 29.27 -13.12
C ALA A 107 13.61 27.92 -13.33
N ASN A 108 13.88 26.92 -12.49
CA ASN A 108 13.39 25.55 -12.62
C ASN A 108 12.21 25.21 -11.69
N LEU A 109 11.60 26.19 -11.02
CA LEU A 109 10.47 25.94 -10.10
C LEU A 109 9.27 25.24 -10.77
N SER A 110 8.98 25.55 -12.04
CA SER A 110 7.93 24.87 -12.79
C SER A 110 8.22 23.38 -12.96
N ILE A 111 9.47 23.02 -13.18
CA ILE A 111 9.94 21.61 -13.29
C ILE A 111 9.73 20.88 -11.96
N CYS A 112 9.97 21.55 -10.82
CA CYS A 112 9.76 20.94 -9.50
C CYS A 112 8.30 20.52 -9.28
N SER A 113 7.32 21.32 -9.74
CA SER A 113 5.91 20.95 -9.70
C SER A 113 5.61 19.68 -10.49
N ASP A 114 6.21 19.55 -11.67
CA ASP A 114 5.99 18.37 -12.51
C ASP A 114 6.71 17.13 -11.97
N ILE A 115 7.88 17.28 -11.34
CA ILE A 115 8.57 16.22 -10.61
C ILE A 115 7.66 15.64 -9.51
N VAL A 116 7.01 16.49 -8.69
CA VAL A 116 6.04 16.04 -7.67
C VAL A 116 4.93 15.22 -8.29
N LYS A 117 4.32 15.72 -9.36
CA LYS A 117 3.19 15.04 -10.05
C LYS A 117 3.61 13.68 -10.62
N VAL A 118 4.76 13.64 -11.29
CA VAL A 118 5.31 12.40 -11.87
C VAL A 118 5.58 11.37 -10.78
N LEU A 119 6.26 11.77 -9.69
CA LEU A 119 6.56 10.87 -8.59
C LEU A 119 5.30 10.35 -7.91
N LYS A 120 4.33 11.22 -7.66
CA LYS A 120 3.05 10.84 -7.08
C LYS A 120 2.28 9.86 -7.99
N ARG A 121 2.22 10.15 -9.30
CA ARG A 121 1.57 9.26 -10.25
C ARG A 121 2.25 7.89 -10.33
N PHE A 122 3.59 7.87 -10.30
CA PHE A 122 4.36 6.63 -10.25
C PHE A 122 4.01 5.80 -9.02
N CYS A 123 4.01 6.41 -7.84
CA CYS A 123 3.64 5.72 -6.61
C CYS A 123 2.22 5.13 -6.63
N GLN A 124 1.30 5.73 -7.36
CA GLN A 124 -0.11 5.33 -7.49
C GLN A 124 -0.41 4.44 -8.71
N SER A 125 0.62 4.00 -9.43
CA SER A 125 0.50 3.17 -10.63
C SER A 125 1.03 1.76 -10.40
N ASP A 126 0.80 0.87 -11.35
CA ASP A 126 1.38 -0.46 -11.46
C ASP A 126 2.75 -0.47 -12.18
N ALA A 127 3.21 0.67 -12.69
CA ALA A 127 4.49 0.81 -13.37
C ALA A 127 5.67 0.41 -12.49
N ASN A 128 6.69 -0.19 -13.08
CA ASN A 128 7.91 -0.57 -12.38
C ASN A 128 9.04 0.48 -12.51
N GLN A 129 8.92 1.41 -13.46
CA GLN A 129 9.91 2.44 -13.71
C GLN A 129 9.25 3.82 -13.87
N ILE A 130 9.89 4.86 -13.34
CA ILE A 130 9.40 6.24 -13.42
C ILE A 130 9.29 6.72 -14.87
N ILE A 131 10.15 6.23 -15.77
CA ILE A 131 10.12 6.60 -17.18
C ILE A 131 8.80 6.23 -17.87
N GLU A 132 8.10 5.22 -17.38
CA GLU A 132 6.79 4.81 -17.90
C GLU A 132 5.72 5.88 -17.69
N MET A 133 5.97 6.85 -16.79
CA MET A 133 5.07 7.97 -16.57
C MET A 133 4.98 8.94 -17.76
N ARG A 134 5.90 8.87 -18.73
CA ARG A 134 5.85 9.69 -19.94
C ARG A 134 4.51 9.61 -20.68
N GLN A 135 3.87 8.47 -20.66
CA GLN A 135 2.55 8.30 -21.29
C GLN A 135 1.44 9.19 -20.68
N TYR A 136 1.62 9.68 -19.45
CA TYR A 136 0.66 10.56 -18.77
C TYR A 136 1.09 12.03 -18.73
N PHE A 137 2.33 12.32 -19.12
CA PHE A 137 2.96 13.64 -19.05
C PHE A 137 3.71 13.96 -20.34
N ASP A 138 3.02 13.90 -21.47
CA ASP A 138 3.55 14.08 -22.82
C ASP A 138 4.19 15.46 -23.06
N LYS A 139 3.73 16.50 -22.32
CA LYS A 139 4.26 17.87 -22.40
C LYS A 139 5.37 18.17 -21.39
N ALA A 140 5.67 17.23 -20.48
CA ALA A 140 6.72 17.45 -19.50
C ALA A 140 8.11 17.39 -20.16
N HIS A 141 9.01 18.26 -19.71
CA HIS A 141 10.40 18.24 -20.15
C HIS A 141 11.05 16.91 -19.75
N SER A 142 11.92 16.37 -20.62
CA SER A 142 12.54 15.04 -20.38
C SER A 142 13.29 14.96 -19.06
N SER A 143 13.91 16.06 -18.61
CA SER A 143 14.62 16.12 -17.33
C SER A 143 13.73 15.88 -16.10
N VAL A 144 12.41 16.12 -16.21
CA VAL A 144 11.47 15.87 -15.09
C VAL A 144 11.53 14.41 -14.63
N PHE A 145 11.59 13.48 -15.57
CA PHE A 145 11.63 12.04 -15.26
C PHE A 145 12.97 11.63 -14.66
N GLU A 146 14.07 12.21 -15.11
CA GLU A 146 15.41 11.98 -14.55
C GLU A 146 15.49 12.52 -13.11
N TYR A 147 15.01 13.73 -12.87
CA TYR A 147 14.96 14.31 -11.53
C TYR A 147 14.03 13.55 -10.58
N ALA A 148 12.86 13.09 -11.07
CA ALA A 148 11.98 12.24 -10.29
C ALA A 148 12.66 10.92 -9.91
N LYS A 149 13.44 10.32 -10.82
CA LYS A 149 14.23 9.13 -10.57
C LYS A 149 15.32 9.39 -9.51
N VAL A 150 16.07 10.49 -9.63
CA VAL A 150 17.07 10.87 -8.63
C VAL A 150 16.44 11.05 -7.24
N LEU A 151 15.27 11.69 -7.16
CA LEU A 151 14.55 11.88 -5.89
C LEU A 151 14.10 10.52 -5.29
N TRP A 152 13.62 9.61 -6.14
CA TRP A 152 13.29 8.24 -5.75
C TRP A 152 14.51 7.50 -5.20
N GLU A 153 15.63 7.54 -5.90
CA GLU A 153 16.88 6.88 -5.50
C GLU A 153 17.44 7.44 -4.18
N LYS A 154 17.32 8.76 -3.96
CA LYS A 154 17.70 9.38 -2.69
C LYS A 154 16.84 8.89 -1.52
N MET A 155 15.53 8.70 -1.72
CA MET A 155 14.66 8.08 -0.73
C MET A 155 15.02 6.62 -0.50
N ASP A 156 15.32 5.87 -1.55
CA ASP A 156 15.69 4.45 -1.47
C ASP A 156 16.99 4.24 -0.69
N LYS A 157 17.98 5.08 -0.92
CA LYS A 157 19.27 5.10 -0.20
C LYS A 157 19.20 5.72 1.21
N ARG A 158 18.03 6.22 1.63
CA ARG A 158 17.84 6.93 2.91
C ARG A 158 18.67 8.22 3.06
N GLU A 159 19.07 8.82 1.95
CA GLU A 159 19.74 10.13 1.93
C GLU A 159 18.78 11.27 2.31
N ILE A 160 17.49 11.05 2.09
CA ILE A 160 16.40 11.95 2.46
C ILE A 160 15.26 11.15 3.11
N GLU A 161 14.36 11.85 3.81
CA GLU A 161 13.17 11.23 4.41
C GLU A 161 12.30 10.57 3.33
N ILE A 162 11.70 9.42 3.62
CA ILE A 162 10.77 8.76 2.71
C ILE A 162 9.33 9.25 2.94
N THR A 163 8.50 9.22 1.90
CA THR A 163 7.06 9.53 2.01
C THR A 163 6.23 8.26 2.22
N HIS A 164 4.98 8.44 2.64
CA HIS A 164 4.03 7.33 2.76
C HIS A 164 3.80 6.61 1.42
N ASP A 165 3.66 7.35 0.34
CA ASP A 165 3.46 6.79 -1.00
C ASP A 165 4.71 6.04 -1.48
N PHE A 166 5.92 6.54 -1.12
CA PHE A 166 7.17 5.87 -1.46
C PHE A 166 7.23 4.44 -0.90
N TYR A 167 7.07 4.27 0.41
CA TYR A 167 7.25 2.92 0.96
C TYR A 167 6.12 1.96 0.59
N LEU A 168 4.91 2.45 0.32
CA LEU A 168 3.86 1.62 -0.25
C LEU A 168 4.23 1.11 -1.65
N LYS A 169 4.73 2.01 -2.50
CA LYS A 169 5.19 1.65 -3.84
C LYS A 169 6.37 0.70 -3.78
N HIS A 170 7.36 1.00 -2.94
CA HIS A 170 8.52 0.15 -2.72
C HIS A 170 8.11 -1.25 -2.26
N PHE A 171 7.16 -1.35 -1.31
CA PHE A 171 6.59 -2.62 -0.87
C PHE A 171 5.92 -3.39 -2.02
N SER A 172 5.12 -2.72 -2.85
CA SER A 172 4.44 -3.35 -3.99
C SER A 172 5.39 -3.88 -5.08
N MET A 173 6.56 -3.27 -5.21
CA MET A 173 7.60 -3.68 -6.17
C MET A 173 8.52 -4.78 -5.63
N ASN A 174 8.54 -5.00 -4.33
CA ASN A 174 9.41 -5.99 -3.69
C ASN A 174 8.69 -7.34 -3.57
N HIS A 175 9.05 -8.29 -4.44
CA HIS A 175 8.48 -9.64 -4.42
C HIS A 175 8.67 -10.37 -3.08
N LYS A 176 9.78 -10.15 -2.36
CA LYS A 176 9.98 -10.72 -1.02
C LYS A 176 8.98 -10.20 0.01
N ALA A 177 8.55 -8.95 -0.14
CA ALA A 177 7.52 -8.38 0.73
C ALA A 177 6.14 -9.04 0.50
N LEU A 178 5.87 -9.51 -0.71
CA LEU A 178 4.66 -10.27 -1.03
C LEU A 178 4.72 -11.71 -0.49
N GLU A 179 5.91 -12.31 -0.36
CA GLU A 179 6.10 -13.61 0.29
C GLU A 179 5.75 -13.56 1.77
N LEU A 180 5.99 -12.43 2.45
CA LEU A 180 5.51 -12.20 3.83
C LEU A 180 3.98 -12.25 3.95
N LEU A 181 3.25 -12.10 2.85
CA LEU A 181 1.79 -12.26 2.79
C LEU A 181 1.38 -13.71 2.56
N SER A 182 2.27 -14.55 2.00
CA SER A 182 2.00 -15.98 1.76
C SER A 182 2.29 -16.85 2.97
N ASP A 183 3.15 -16.41 3.88
CA ASP A 183 3.55 -17.11 5.10
C ASP A 183 2.72 -16.70 6.33
N ALA A 184 1.78 -15.77 6.15
CA ALA A 184 0.81 -15.34 7.16
C ALA A 184 -0.52 -16.05 6.92
#